data_f586c2622e68b68e202eead689fc8922
#
_entry.id   f586c2622e68b68e202eead689fc8922
#
_cell.length_a   1.000
_cell.length_b   1.000
_cell.length_c   1.000
_cell.angle_alpha   90.00
_cell.angle_beta   90.00
_cell.angle_gamma   90.00
#
_symmetry.space_group_name_H-M   'P 1'
#
loop_
_entity.id
_entity.type
_entity.pdbx_description
1 polymer ?
#
loop_
_entity_poly.entity_id
_entity_poly.type
_entity_poly.pdbx_seq_one_letter_code
_entity_poly.pdbx_strand_id
1 'polypeptide(L)'
;MWSFKKIWFQLHWLIGISAGTVLVLIGLSGAVFSFHEEVLDWLNPGTSSVTLRDAPELSPSALAQAVQASGETRRIDRITVYSEPGKSAQLTFAAEPGQRRGEVVFADPYTGKVLPEQKGKDFFEWVESLHRWLLLPRDDGKPITGTLAFCLLMLSLSGLYLRWPAKPLS
;
A
#
# COMPACT_ATOMS: atom_id res chain seq x y z
N MET A 1 -43.33 0.58 23.67
CA MET A 1 -42.90 0.30 22.29
C MET A 1 -41.60 1.04 21.99
N TRP A 2 -40.57 0.35 21.54
CA TRP A 2 -39.34 1.00 21.12
C TRP A 2 -39.57 1.68 19.77
N SER A 3 -39.29 2.95 19.65
CA SER A 3 -39.39 3.61 18.35
C SER A 3 -38.29 3.10 17.43
N PHE A 4 -38.55 2.90 16.14
CA PHE A 4 -37.59 2.46 15.13
C PHE A 4 -36.30 3.28 15.15
N LYS A 5 -36.40 4.61 15.35
CA LYS A 5 -35.25 5.51 15.47
C LYS A 5 -34.36 5.20 16.69
N LYS A 6 -34.93 4.73 17.80
CA LYS A 6 -34.19 4.35 19.01
C LYS A 6 -33.39 3.07 18.82
N ILE A 7 -33.99 2.08 18.14
CA ILE A 7 -33.28 0.83 17.77
C ILE A 7 -32.13 1.15 16.83
N TRP A 8 -32.37 1.98 15.82
CA TRP A 8 -31.37 2.38 14.83
C TRP A 8 -30.21 3.14 15.47
N PHE A 9 -30.48 4.03 16.42
CA PHE A 9 -29.47 4.73 17.20
C PHE A 9 -28.60 3.77 18.05
N GLN A 10 -29.22 2.78 18.69
CA GLN A 10 -28.46 1.81 19.48
C GLN A 10 -27.55 0.93 18.62
N LEU A 11 -28.02 0.48 17.45
CA LEU A 11 -27.19 -0.25 16.50
C LEU A 11 -26.03 0.60 15.98
N HIS A 12 -26.31 1.84 15.60
CA HIS A 12 -25.26 2.79 15.20
C HIS A 12 -24.20 2.99 16.29
N TRP A 13 -24.63 3.21 17.52
CA TRP A 13 -23.76 3.39 18.66
C TRP A 13 -22.89 2.14 18.94
N LEU A 14 -23.50 0.95 18.92
CA LEU A 14 -22.80 -0.32 19.16
C LEU A 14 -21.74 -0.58 18.08
N ILE A 15 -22.12 -0.47 16.81
CA ILE A 15 -21.17 -0.63 15.68
C ILE A 15 -20.09 0.47 15.71
N GLY A 16 -20.49 1.70 16.06
CA GLY A 16 -19.56 2.83 16.14
C GLY A 16 -18.47 2.63 17.17
N ILE A 17 -18.78 2.11 18.36
CA ILE A 17 -17.77 1.86 19.38
C ILE A 17 -16.94 0.61 19.03
N SER A 18 -17.56 -0.49 18.60
CA SER A 18 -16.84 -1.74 18.34
C SER A 18 -16.02 -1.68 17.04
N ALA A 19 -16.67 -1.58 15.90
CA ALA A 19 -15.99 -1.52 14.60
C ALA A 19 -15.29 -0.17 14.37
N GLY A 20 -15.85 0.93 14.89
CA GLY A 20 -15.29 2.28 14.72
C GLY A 20 -13.90 2.43 15.31
N THR A 21 -13.61 1.84 16.47
CA THR A 21 -12.26 1.86 17.06
C THR A 21 -11.23 1.20 16.13
N VAL A 22 -11.58 0.05 15.54
CA VAL A 22 -10.68 -0.64 14.57
C VAL A 22 -10.58 0.15 13.27
N LEU A 23 -11.68 0.76 12.82
CA LEU A 23 -11.66 1.61 11.62
C LEU A 23 -10.78 2.86 11.78
N VAL A 24 -10.69 3.45 12.97
CA VAL A 24 -9.75 4.54 13.25
C VAL A 24 -8.30 4.05 13.06
N LEU A 25 -7.96 2.88 13.58
CA LEU A 25 -6.63 2.30 13.41
C LEU A 25 -6.31 2.06 11.93
N ILE A 26 -7.26 1.49 11.19
CA ILE A 26 -7.12 1.29 9.73
C ILE A 26 -6.97 2.64 9.02
N GLY A 27 -7.76 3.65 9.39
CA GLY A 27 -7.68 4.98 8.78
C GLY A 27 -6.33 5.65 9.02
N LEU A 28 -5.82 5.60 10.24
CA LEU A 28 -4.50 6.15 10.59
C LEU A 28 -3.36 5.43 9.87
N SER A 29 -3.39 4.10 9.83
CA SER A 29 -2.38 3.33 9.09
C SER A 29 -2.44 3.61 7.59
N GLY A 30 -3.62 3.77 7.00
CA GLY A 30 -3.78 4.18 5.61
C GLY A 30 -3.26 5.59 5.32
N ALA A 31 -3.47 6.54 6.24
CA ALA A 31 -2.93 7.88 6.12
C ALA A 31 -1.38 7.86 6.13
N VAL A 32 -0.77 7.09 7.04
CA VAL A 32 0.70 6.91 7.05
C VAL A 32 1.17 6.25 5.76
N PHE A 33 0.49 5.21 5.30
CA PHE A 33 0.85 4.48 4.08
C PHE A 33 0.72 5.33 2.81
N SER A 34 -0.17 6.33 2.80
CA SER A 34 -0.34 7.23 1.65
C SER A 34 0.91 8.04 1.29
N PHE A 35 1.81 8.24 2.24
CA PHE A 35 3.06 8.97 2.05
C PHE A 35 4.30 8.06 1.95
N HIS A 36 4.10 6.74 1.72
CA HIS A 36 5.20 5.79 1.77
C HIS A 36 6.26 6.04 0.69
N GLU A 37 5.85 6.39 -0.54
CA GLU A 37 6.79 6.65 -1.63
C GLU A 37 7.64 7.87 -1.36
N GLU A 38 7.03 8.98 -0.96
CA GLU A 38 7.74 10.23 -0.66
C GLU A 38 8.72 10.07 0.50
N VAL A 39 8.30 9.36 1.54
CA VAL A 39 9.18 9.11 2.70
C VAL A 39 10.31 8.17 2.33
N LEU A 40 10.05 7.11 1.58
CA LEU A 40 11.08 6.18 1.12
C LEU A 40 12.08 6.88 0.17
N ASP A 41 11.62 7.71 -0.73
CA ASP A 41 12.47 8.50 -1.64
C ASP A 41 13.37 9.47 -0.83
N TRP A 42 12.80 10.14 0.16
CA TRP A 42 13.57 11.04 1.04
C TRP A 42 14.60 10.31 1.90
N LEU A 43 14.27 9.12 2.40
CA LEU A 43 15.18 8.31 3.22
C LEU A 43 16.28 7.62 2.41
N ASN A 44 16.08 7.45 1.10
CA ASN A 44 16.96 6.64 0.25
C ASN A 44 17.47 7.42 -0.97
N PRO A 45 18.12 8.57 -0.78
CA PRO A 45 18.75 9.26 -1.90
C PRO A 45 19.82 8.36 -2.53
N GLY A 46 19.74 8.16 -3.85
CA GLY A 46 20.65 7.28 -4.60
C GLY A 46 20.18 5.82 -4.72
N THR A 47 19.04 5.45 -4.13
CA THR A 47 18.36 4.17 -4.41
C THR A 47 17.08 4.38 -5.22
N SER A 48 16.20 5.27 -4.79
CA SER A 48 14.97 5.62 -5.53
C SER A 48 15.25 6.47 -6.76
N SER A 49 16.35 7.22 -6.75
CA SER A 49 16.80 8.05 -7.87
C SER A 49 18.32 8.04 -7.99
N VAL A 50 18.81 8.20 -9.20
CA VAL A 50 20.25 8.30 -9.52
C VAL A 50 20.58 9.65 -10.12
N THR A 51 21.85 10.00 -10.11
CA THR A 51 22.33 11.23 -10.77
C THR A 51 22.07 11.15 -12.27
N LEU A 52 21.43 12.18 -12.82
CA LEU A 52 21.22 12.32 -14.26
C LEU A 52 22.55 12.28 -15.00
N ARG A 53 22.56 11.52 -16.08
CA ARG A 53 23.70 11.42 -17.00
C ARG A 53 23.31 11.88 -18.39
N ASP A 54 24.25 12.46 -19.10
CA ASP A 54 24.09 12.78 -20.52
C ASP A 54 24.31 11.51 -21.38
N ALA A 55 23.45 10.53 -21.15
CA ALA A 55 23.46 9.22 -21.81
C ALA A 55 22.03 8.67 -21.87
N PRO A 56 21.68 7.91 -22.92
CA PRO A 56 20.40 7.25 -22.96
C PRO A 56 20.29 6.17 -21.87
N GLU A 57 19.09 6.05 -21.29
CA GLU A 57 18.78 4.93 -20.38
C GLU A 57 18.76 3.61 -21.15
N LEU A 58 19.11 2.53 -20.47
CA LEU A 58 19.09 1.19 -21.04
C LEU A 58 17.64 0.76 -21.35
N SER A 59 17.46 0.10 -22.45
CA SER A 59 16.18 -0.58 -22.73
C SER A 59 15.91 -1.65 -21.66
N PRO A 60 14.65 -2.02 -21.40
CA PRO A 60 14.35 -3.06 -20.40
C PRO A 60 15.10 -4.38 -20.64
N SER A 61 15.31 -4.77 -21.89
CA SER A 61 16.07 -5.97 -22.23
C SER A 61 17.57 -5.82 -21.94
N ALA A 62 18.16 -4.67 -22.25
CA ALA A 62 19.55 -4.38 -21.94
C ALA A 62 19.78 -4.28 -20.41
N LEU A 63 18.82 -3.70 -19.68
CA LEU A 63 18.85 -3.64 -18.23
C LEU A 63 18.83 -5.03 -17.60
N ALA A 64 17.93 -5.93 -18.08
CA ALA A 64 17.88 -7.31 -17.63
C ALA A 64 19.23 -8.03 -17.85
N GLN A 65 19.82 -7.87 -19.03
CA GLN A 65 21.12 -8.47 -19.36
C GLN A 65 22.24 -7.92 -18.45
N ALA A 66 22.27 -6.61 -18.23
CA ALA A 66 23.27 -5.97 -17.36
C ALA A 66 23.18 -6.48 -15.91
N VAL A 67 21.96 -6.59 -15.37
CA VAL A 67 21.73 -7.13 -14.02
C VAL A 67 22.15 -8.59 -13.93
N GLN A 68 21.79 -9.43 -14.91
CA GLN A 68 22.21 -10.84 -14.95
C GLN A 68 23.74 -10.98 -15.11
N ALA A 69 24.38 -10.14 -15.92
CA ALA A 69 25.82 -10.13 -16.09
C ALA A 69 26.56 -9.74 -14.80
N SER A 70 25.92 -9.03 -13.85
CA SER A 70 26.49 -8.71 -12.55
C SER A 70 26.49 -9.86 -11.53
N GLY A 71 26.02 -11.06 -11.95
CA GLY A 71 25.98 -12.27 -11.11
C GLY A 71 24.60 -12.60 -10.54
N GLU A 72 23.56 -11.84 -10.90
CA GLU A 72 22.20 -12.14 -10.47
C GLU A 72 21.64 -13.33 -11.29
N THR A 73 21.36 -14.42 -10.60
CA THR A 73 20.89 -15.66 -11.23
C THR A 73 19.38 -15.86 -11.16
N ARG A 74 18.69 -15.06 -10.34
CA ARG A 74 17.23 -15.16 -10.16
C ARG A 74 16.50 -14.71 -11.42
N ARG A 75 15.40 -15.36 -11.71
CA ARG A 75 14.57 -14.99 -12.84
C ARG A 75 13.89 -13.65 -12.59
N ILE A 76 14.09 -12.69 -13.49
CA ILE A 76 13.37 -11.42 -13.50
C ILE A 76 11.95 -11.66 -14.04
N ASP A 77 10.94 -11.31 -13.27
CA ASP A 77 9.53 -11.47 -13.62
C ASP A 77 8.95 -10.17 -14.21
N ARG A 78 9.42 -9.03 -13.70
CA ARG A 78 8.97 -7.70 -14.15
C ARG A 78 10.10 -6.68 -14.06
N ILE A 79 10.13 -5.79 -15.05
CA ILE A 79 10.96 -4.58 -15.04
C ILE A 79 10.03 -3.39 -15.17
N THR A 80 10.11 -2.45 -14.24
CA THR A 80 9.41 -1.17 -14.31
C THR A 80 10.43 -0.07 -14.53
N VAL A 81 10.28 0.66 -15.63
CA VAL A 81 11.04 1.88 -15.94
C VAL A 81 10.10 3.07 -15.86
N TYR A 82 10.62 4.20 -15.46
CA TYR A 82 9.87 5.42 -15.26
C TYR A 82 10.23 6.42 -16.34
N SER A 83 9.25 7.22 -16.76
CA SER A 83 9.48 8.33 -17.70
C SER A 83 10.10 9.56 -17.04
N GLU A 84 10.18 9.57 -15.72
CA GLU A 84 10.80 10.65 -14.95
C GLU A 84 12.33 10.49 -15.00
N PRO A 85 13.07 11.51 -15.49
CA PRO A 85 14.51 11.43 -15.63
C PRO A 85 15.21 11.18 -14.28
N GLY A 86 16.13 10.22 -14.26
CA GLY A 86 16.90 9.87 -13.07
C GLY A 86 16.17 9.00 -12.04
N LYS A 87 14.93 8.58 -12.30
CA LYS A 87 14.24 7.58 -11.45
C LYS A 87 14.89 6.22 -11.68
N SER A 88 15.19 5.52 -10.59
CA SER A 88 15.79 4.17 -10.66
C SER A 88 14.79 3.17 -11.23
N ALA A 89 15.28 2.23 -12.04
CA ALA A 89 14.45 1.12 -12.52
C ALA A 89 14.17 0.14 -11.40
N GLN A 90 12.96 -0.44 -11.36
CA GLN A 90 12.60 -1.50 -10.44
C GLN A 90 12.60 -2.86 -11.15
N LEU A 91 13.25 -3.84 -10.55
CA LEU A 91 13.22 -5.22 -10.99
C LEU A 91 12.49 -6.05 -9.93
N THR A 92 11.48 -6.78 -10.36
CA THR A 92 10.80 -7.76 -9.51
C THR A 92 11.27 -9.15 -9.94
N PHE A 93 11.84 -9.89 -9.01
CA PHE A 93 12.23 -11.28 -9.26
C PHE A 93 11.02 -12.21 -9.14
N ALA A 94 11.13 -13.40 -9.71
CA ALA A 94 10.13 -14.43 -9.52
C ALA A 94 10.04 -14.82 -8.04
N ALA A 95 8.81 -15.01 -7.55
CA ALA A 95 8.59 -15.43 -6.17
C ALA A 95 9.21 -16.81 -5.92
N GLU A 96 9.87 -16.99 -4.80
CA GLU A 96 10.36 -18.29 -4.34
C GLU A 96 9.20 -19.20 -3.87
N PRO A 97 9.40 -20.52 -3.85
CA PRO A 97 8.40 -21.43 -3.32
C PRO A 97 7.97 -21.04 -1.90
N GLY A 98 6.67 -20.79 -1.73
CA GLY A 98 6.09 -20.31 -0.46
C GLY A 98 5.98 -18.78 -0.33
N GLN A 99 6.62 -18.02 -1.18
CA GLN A 99 6.47 -16.56 -1.25
C GLN A 99 5.38 -16.18 -2.26
N ARG A 100 4.60 -15.17 -1.94
CA ARG A 100 3.51 -14.67 -2.83
C ARG A 100 3.98 -13.62 -3.83
N ARG A 101 5.05 -12.92 -3.52
CA ARG A 101 5.67 -11.87 -4.36
C ARG A 101 7.16 -12.09 -4.37
N GLY A 102 7.76 -11.89 -5.52
CA GLY A 102 9.20 -11.83 -5.64
C GLY A 102 9.75 -10.55 -5.02
N GLU A 103 11.01 -10.61 -4.65
CA GLU A 103 11.73 -9.46 -4.14
C GLU A 103 11.83 -8.35 -5.20
N VAL A 104 11.70 -7.12 -4.74
CA VAL A 104 11.87 -5.92 -5.57
C VAL A 104 13.20 -5.29 -5.23
N VAL A 105 14.03 -5.10 -6.26
CA VAL A 105 15.30 -4.37 -6.16
C VAL A 105 15.32 -3.19 -7.12
N PHE A 106 16.14 -2.21 -6.81
CA PHE A 106 16.38 -1.05 -7.66
C PHE A 106 17.65 -1.20 -8.44
N ALA A 107 17.69 -0.70 -9.67
CA ALA A 107 18.87 -0.66 -10.51
C ALA A 107 19.03 0.72 -11.16
N ASP A 108 20.26 1.12 -11.33
CA ASP A 108 20.64 2.31 -12.09
C ASP A 108 20.22 2.14 -13.56
N PRO A 109 19.32 2.98 -14.10
CA PRO A 109 18.80 2.83 -15.45
C PRO A 109 19.84 3.00 -16.55
N TYR A 110 21.00 3.62 -16.25
CA TYR A 110 22.07 3.84 -17.22
C TYR A 110 23.09 2.69 -17.26
N THR A 111 23.28 1.98 -16.14
CA THR A 111 24.34 0.97 -16.03
C THR A 111 23.85 -0.43 -15.70
N GLY A 112 22.60 -0.57 -15.25
CA GLY A 112 22.10 -1.83 -14.74
C GLY A 112 22.68 -2.26 -13.38
N LYS A 113 23.46 -1.41 -12.71
CA LYS A 113 24.01 -1.72 -11.38
C LYS A 113 22.87 -1.80 -10.37
N VAL A 114 22.80 -2.91 -9.64
CA VAL A 114 21.86 -3.07 -8.52
C VAL A 114 22.23 -2.08 -7.41
N LEU A 115 21.23 -1.35 -6.95
CA LEU A 115 21.36 -0.32 -5.92
C LEU A 115 21.10 -0.92 -4.52
N PRO A 116 21.55 -0.26 -3.45
CA PRO A 116 21.29 -0.72 -2.09
C PRO A 116 19.79 -0.89 -1.80
N GLU A 117 19.45 -1.76 -0.85
CA GLU A 117 18.09 -1.93 -0.39
C GLU A 117 17.55 -0.65 0.27
N GLN A 118 16.28 -0.35 0.05
CA GLN A 118 15.62 0.81 0.65
C GLN A 118 15.48 0.64 2.17
N LYS A 119 16.02 1.60 2.91
CA LYS A 119 15.78 1.73 4.35
C LYS A 119 14.31 2.12 4.59
N GLY A 120 13.69 1.51 5.59
CA GLY A 120 12.30 1.81 5.96
C GLY A 120 11.25 1.00 5.21
N LYS A 121 11.63 0.17 4.24
CA LYS A 121 10.74 -0.72 3.49
C LYS A 121 9.93 -1.62 4.43
N ASP A 122 10.59 -2.30 5.37
CA ASP A 122 9.94 -3.22 6.32
C ASP A 122 8.88 -2.51 7.18
N PHE A 123 9.15 -1.26 7.57
CA PHE A 123 8.18 -0.46 8.31
C PHE A 123 6.92 -0.22 7.48
N PHE A 124 7.05 0.16 6.22
CA PHE A 124 5.91 0.40 5.36
C PHE A 124 5.19 -0.90 4.94
N GLU A 125 5.90 -2.01 4.80
CA GLU A 125 5.28 -3.34 4.62
C GLU A 125 4.45 -3.74 5.86
N TRP A 126 4.95 -3.44 7.06
CA TRP A 126 4.19 -3.64 8.30
C TRP A 126 2.96 -2.72 8.35
N VAL A 127 3.09 -1.44 7.99
CA VAL A 127 1.96 -0.49 7.93
C VAL A 127 0.93 -0.94 6.88
N GLU A 128 1.37 -1.38 5.70
CA GLU A 128 0.49 -1.95 4.66
C GLU A 128 -0.26 -3.17 5.19
N SER A 129 0.44 -4.07 5.86
CA SER A 129 -0.15 -5.27 6.44
C SER A 129 -1.18 -4.95 7.53
N LEU A 130 -0.90 -3.95 8.37
CA LEU A 130 -1.84 -3.46 9.36
C LEU A 130 -3.09 -2.86 8.70
N HIS A 131 -2.90 -1.99 7.71
CA HIS A 131 -3.98 -1.32 7.00
C HIS A 131 -4.89 -2.31 6.25
N ARG A 132 -4.30 -3.27 5.55
CA ARG A 132 -5.03 -4.18 4.66
C ARG A 132 -5.54 -5.45 5.32
N TRP A 133 -4.82 -5.93 6.33
CA TRP A 133 -5.06 -7.27 6.89
C TRP A 133 -5.11 -7.29 8.42
N LEU A 134 -4.95 -6.14 9.11
CA LEU A 134 -4.84 -6.05 10.59
C LEU A 134 -3.71 -6.94 11.15
N LEU A 135 -2.59 -7.05 10.41
CA LEU A 135 -1.45 -7.94 10.71
C LEU A 135 -1.81 -9.44 10.75
N LEU A 136 -2.99 -9.82 10.30
CA LEU A 136 -3.40 -11.21 10.18
C LEU A 136 -2.90 -11.81 8.86
N PRO A 137 -2.84 -13.15 8.75
CA PRO A 137 -2.69 -13.80 7.46
C PRO A 137 -3.75 -13.28 6.49
N ARG A 138 -3.35 -13.03 5.23
CA ARG A 138 -4.21 -12.37 4.24
C ARG A 138 -5.59 -13.01 4.10
N ASP A 139 -5.65 -14.35 4.16
CA ASP A 139 -6.89 -15.08 3.93
C ASP A 139 -7.86 -14.93 5.11
N ASP A 140 -7.33 -14.67 6.32
CA ASP A 140 -8.12 -14.35 7.53
C ASP A 140 -8.41 -12.85 7.63
N GLY A 141 -7.44 -12.00 7.32
CA GLY A 141 -7.59 -10.54 7.39
C GLY A 141 -8.56 -9.96 6.37
N LYS A 142 -8.60 -10.51 5.16
CA LYS A 142 -9.49 -10.05 4.06
C LYS A 142 -10.97 -10.02 4.44
N PRO A 143 -11.57 -11.12 4.94
CA PRO A 143 -12.98 -11.11 5.33
C PRO A 143 -13.25 -10.18 6.51
N ILE A 144 -12.31 -10.05 7.45
CA ILE A 144 -12.45 -9.15 8.61
C ILE A 144 -12.46 -7.69 8.15
N THR A 145 -11.48 -7.27 7.35
CA THR A 145 -11.43 -5.89 6.83
C THR A 145 -12.59 -5.60 5.88
N GLY A 146 -13.05 -6.59 5.10
CA GLY A 146 -14.26 -6.48 4.28
C GLY A 146 -15.52 -6.25 5.13
N THR A 147 -15.66 -6.97 6.25
CA THR A 147 -16.76 -6.77 7.21
C THR A 147 -16.70 -5.38 7.85
N LEU A 148 -15.50 -4.91 8.21
CA LEU A 148 -15.31 -3.55 8.75
C LEU A 148 -15.65 -2.47 7.73
N ALA A 149 -15.33 -2.67 6.46
CA ALA A 149 -15.74 -1.76 5.38
C ALA A 149 -17.28 -1.72 5.23
N PHE A 150 -17.95 -2.86 5.37
CA PHE A 150 -19.40 -2.90 5.40
C PHE A 150 -19.97 -2.19 6.64
N CYS A 151 -19.37 -2.37 7.82
CA CYS A 151 -19.74 -1.63 9.03
C CYS A 151 -19.58 -0.11 8.84
N LEU A 152 -18.52 0.34 8.18
CA LEU A 152 -18.31 1.75 7.85
C LEU A 152 -19.45 2.30 6.96
N LEU A 153 -19.84 1.54 5.94
CA LEU A 153 -20.98 1.90 5.10
C LEU A 153 -22.27 2.02 5.93
N MET A 154 -22.54 1.04 6.80
CA MET A 154 -23.70 1.06 7.69
C MET A 154 -23.67 2.26 8.67
N LEU A 155 -22.52 2.56 9.24
CA LEU A 155 -22.33 3.74 10.10
C LEU A 155 -22.59 5.04 9.33
N SER A 156 -22.11 5.16 8.10
CA SER A 156 -22.31 6.34 7.27
C SER A 156 -23.78 6.56 6.94
N LEU A 157 -24.48 5.51 6.49
CA LEU A 157 -25.90 5.59 6.14
C LEU A 157 -26.79 5.81 7.37
N SER A 158 -26.51 5.11 8.46
CA SER A 158 -27.29 5.26 9.70
C SER A 158 -27.04 6.61 10.36
N GLY A 159 -25.82 7.12 10.33
CA GLY A 159 -25.49 8.47 10.84
C GLY A 159 -26.22 9.56 10.04
N LEU A 160 -26.24 9.45 8.72
CA LEU A 160 -26.98 10.35 7.85
C LEU A 160 -28.49 10.32 8.16
N TYR A 161 -29.08 9.11 8.30
CA TYR A 161 -30.48 8.95 8.66
C TYR A 161 -30.81 9.53 10.02
N LEU A 162 -29.98 9.31 11.04
CA LEU A 162 -30.19 9.82 12.39
C LEU A 162 -30.11 11.34 12.48
N ARG A 163 -29.23 11.95 11.67
CA ARG A 163 -29.04 13.40 11.58
C ARG A 163 -30.09 14.08 10.70
N TRP A 164 -30.77 13.35 9.83
CA TRP A 164 -31.70 13.94 8.87
C TRP A 164 -32.83 14.67 9.61
N PRO A 165 -33.06 15.96 9.34
CA PRO A 165 -34.13 16.72 9.99
C PRO A 165 -35.49 16.19 9.56
N ALA A 166 -36.46 16.15 10.50
CA ALA A 166 -37.81 15.71 10.22
C ALA A 166 -38.55 16.62 9.22
N LYS A 167 -38.04 17.88 9.05
CA LYS A 167 -38.51 18.84 8.04
C LYS A 167 -37.29 19.40 7.31
N PRO A 168 -36.96 18.90 6.12
CA PRO A 168 -35.73 19.28 5.41
C PRO A 168 -35.75 20.71 4.80
N LEU A 169 -36.90 21.38 4.76
CA LEU A 169 -37.09 22.68 4.09
C LEU A 169 -38.04 23.57 4.90
N SER A 170 -37.64 24.06 6.06
CA SER A 170 -38.32 25.18 6.73
C SER A 170 -37.33 26.28 6.97
#